data_2876d942696ce6f5a4c7373040fc21e9
#
_entry.id   2876d942696ce6f5a4c7373040fc21e9
#
_cell.length_a   1.000
_cell.length_b   1.000
_cell.length_c   1.000
_cell.angle_alpha   90.00
_cell.angle_beta   90.00
_cell.angle_gamma   90.00
#
_symmetry.space_group_name_H-M   'P 1'
#
loop_
_entity.id
_entity.type
_entity.pdbx_description
1 polymer ?
#
loop_
_entity_poly.entity_id
_entity_poly.type
_entity_poly.pdbx_seq_one_letter_code
_entity_poly.pdbx_strand_id
1 'polypeptide(L)'
;GCLGFLVHAHEAQPMLVALAGHAAAYWAFALLDRKPMRAALIFGLGFGLGFMGNGLAAMLTLLPVATIALALSENRRQAAVSLALGTLIGVAIATPWPILLAAFAPAYFTQWLVSELTQFGKPANLLHTTTSYLAMLPWFAWPALPLALWTLRSKRRMLREPAYLMPILATLAAWLTLSITFEARSSSALLLLPPLALLAAPGVATLRRGAANAFDWFGIMTFSFFCLLMWIGWSAMVLGWPEKLAGRVVKLAPGFVGEFKLLAFLLAIAATIAWGWMLTTGQRQRSPWRGLVHWLAGLTALWMLLMSLWLPWIEYGKSYRSLGVALKSALPAGYGCVIGRNMSDANRALIDYWAGVPLRAEGTSGAKRCD
;
A
#
# COMPACT_ATOMS: atom_id res chain seq x y z
N GLY A 1 8.26 1.63 5.89
CA GLY A 1 8.66 0.34 6.42
C GLY A 1 7.63 -0.33 7.33
N CYS A 2 6.32 -0.01 7.16
CA CYS A 2 5.25 -0.71 7.88
C CYS A 2 4.94 -2.05 7.21
N LEU A 3 4.58 -3.08 8.00
CA LEU A 3 4.28 -4.41 7.49
C LEU A 3 3.11 -4.41 6.50
N GLY A 4 2.06 -3.64 6.76
CA GLY A 4 0.92 -3.52 5.86
C GLY A 4 1.25 -2.91 4.50
N PHE A 5 2.32 -2.12 4.42
CA PHE A 5 2.79 -1.57 3.14
C PHE A 5 3.55 -2.60 2.31
N LEU A 6 4.19 -3.59 2.93
CA LEU A 6 5.09 -4.54 2.28
C LEU A 6 4.44 -5.27 1.10
N VAL A 7 3.29 -5.90 1.34
CA VAL A 7 2.58 -6.67 0.29
C VAL A 7 2.07 -5.71 -0.79
N HIS A 8 1.38 -4.64 -0.37
CA HIS A 8 0.75 -3.70 -1.28
C HIS A 8 1.74 -2.91 -2.14
N ALA A 9 2.97 -2.67 -1.65
CA ALA A 9 4.01 -1.97 -2.42
C ALA A 9 4.40 -2.68 -3.73
N HIS A 10 4.08 -3.96 -3.86
CA HIS A 10 4.44 -4.80 -5.01
C HIS A 10 3.23 -5.25 -5.83
N GLU A 11 2.06 -4.79 -5.45
CA GLU A 11 0.84 -5.00 -6.22
C GLU A 11 0.61 -3.79 -7.14
N ALA A 12 0.19 -4.07 -8.38
CA ALA A 12 -0.20 -3.01 -9.31
C ALA A 12 -1.58 -2.48 -8.92
N GLN A 13 -1.62 -1.63 -7.87
CA GLN A 13 -2.89 -1.06 -7.40
C GLN A 13 -2.84 0.47 -7.35
N PRO A 14 -3.95 1.12 -7.75
CA PRO A 14 -4.01 2.58 -7.80
C PRO A 14 -3.90 3.23 -6.43
N MET A 15 -4.21 2.54 -5.34
CA MET A 15 -4.07 3.04 -3.97
C MET A 15 -2.63 3.46 -3.61
N LEU A 16 -1.61 2.89 -4.27
CA LEU A 16 -0.21 3.34 -4.09
C LEU A 16 0.02 4.75 -4.61
N VAL A 17 -0.66 5.11 -5.71
CA VAL A 17 -0.62 6.47 -6.25
C VAL A 17 -1.30 7.43 -5.27
N ALA A 18 -2.44 7.03 -4.70
CA ALA A 18 -3.12 7.80 -3.66
C ALA A 18 -2.23 7.97 -2.42
N LEU A 19 -1.55 6.92 -1.97
CA LEU A 19 -0.59 6.97 -0.85
C LEU A 19 0.54 7.96 -1.11
N ALA A 20 1.14 7.92 -2.30
CA ALA A 20 2.18 8.87 -2.71
C ALA A 20 1.65 10.30 -2.75
N GLY A 21 0.43 10.50 -3.27
CA GLY A 21 -0.26 11.78 -3.26
C GLY A 21 -0.48 12.32 -1.86
N HIS A 22 -0.93 11.48 -0.92
CA HIS A 22 -1.10 11.85 0.49
C HIS A 22 0.22 12.22 1.15
N ALA A 23 1.27 11.43 0.93
CA ALA A 23 2.60 11.74 1.47
C ALA A 23 3.13 13.09 0.95
N ALA A 24 2.93 13.38 -0.35
CA ALA A 24 3.27 14.68 -0.93
C ALA A 24 2.43 15.82 -0.31
N ALA A 25 1.12 15.63 -0.11
CA ALA A 25 0.27 16.61 0.54
C ALA A 25 0.71 16.90 1.99
N TYR A 26 1.08 15.89 2.77
CA TYR A 26 1.61 16.08 4.13
C TYR A 26 2.96 16.85 4.10
N TRP A 27 3.81 16.57 3.14
CA TRP A 27 5.04 17.35 2.96
C TRP A 27 4.72 18.81 2.61
N ALA A 28 3.75 19.05 1.73
CA ALA A 28 3.31 20.40 1.39
C ALA A 28 2.81 21.17 2.63
N PHE A 29 2.02 20.53 3.51
CA PHE A 29 1.56 21.14 4.74
C PHE A 29 2.72 21.59 5.65
N ALA A 30 3.79 20.83 5.73
CA ALA A 30 4.99 21.22 6.47
C ALA A 30 5.75 22.41 5.85
N LEU A 31 5.50 22.74 4.59
CA LEU A 31 6.13 23.85 3.86
C LEU A 31 5.29 25.13 3.81
N LEU A 32 4.03 25.11 4.26
CA LEU A 32 3.07 26.21 4.08
C LEU A 32 3.62 27.57 4.54
N ASP A 33 4.20 27.62 5.73
CA ASP A 33 4.69 28.87 6.33
C ASP A 33 6.07 29.29 5.80
N ARG A 34 6.88 28.31 5.32
CA ARG A 34 8.28 28.56 4.91
C ARG A 34 8.45 28.76 3.42
N LYS A 35 7.73 28.01 2.60
CA LYS A 35 7.87 27.94 1.14
C LYS A 35 6.51 27.81 0.45
N PRO A 36 5.65 28.84 0.52
CA PRO A 36 4.23 28.75 0.15
C PRO A 36 3.99 28.33 -1.30
N MET A 37 4.79 28.82 -2.25
CA MET A 37 4.65 28.45 -3.66
C MET A 37 5.02 26.97 -3.90
N ARG A 38 6.06 26.47 -3.24
CA ARG A 38 6.42 25.05 -3.31
C ARG A 38 5.35 24.18 -2.63
N ALA A 39 4.80 24.65 -1.53
CA ALA A 39 3.69 23.99 -0.85
C ALA A 39 2.47 23.88 -1.78
N ALA A 40 2.10 24.95 -2.49
CA ALA A 40 1.02 24.95 -3.47
C ALA A 40 1.23 23.91 -4.58
N LEU A 41 2.43 23.90 -5.19
CA LEU A 41 2.74 22.95 -6.26
C LEU A 41 2.73 21.50 -5.78
N ILE A 42 3.36 21.21 -4.63
CA ILE A 42 3.45 19.85 -4.09
C ILE A 42 2.07 19.38 -3.61
N PHE A 43 1.29 20.27 -2.97
CA PHE A 43 -0.08 19.95 -2.57
C PHE A 43 -0.96 19.65 -3.79
N GLY A 44 -0.87 20.47 -4.85
CA GLY A 44 -1.60 20.25 -6.08
C GLY A 44 -1.28 18.94 -6.76
N LEU A 45 0.01 18.60 -6.87
CA LEU A 45 0.43 17.29 -7.36
C LEU A 45 -0.10 16.15 -6.48
N GLY A 46 0.04 16.28 -5.16
CA GLY A 46 -0.45 15.29 -4.20
C GLY A 46 -1.95 15.09 -4.24
N PHE A 47 -2.72 16.18 -4.35
CA PHE A 47 -4.17 16.16 -4.42
C PHE A 47 -4.66 15.53 -5.74
N GLY A 48 -4.06 15.91 -6.88
CA GLY A 48 -4.36 15.33 -8.18
C GLY A 48 -4.02 13.84 -8.27
N LEU A 49 -2.82 13.44 -7.82
CA LEU A 49 -2.43 12.03 -7.75
C LEU A 49 -3.30 11.24 -6.79
N GLY A 50 -3.70 11.84 -5.67
CA GLY A 50 -4.66 11.25 -4.74
C GLY A 50 -5.96 10.88 -5.44
N PHE A 51 -6.53 11.81 -6.19
CA PHE A 51 -7.74 11.57 -6.98
C PHE A 51 -7.54 10.47 -8.04
N MET A 52 -6.46 10.51 -8.79
CA MET A 52 -6.16 9.49 -9.80
C MET A 52 -6.02 8.07 -9.21
N GLY A 53 -5.56 7.97 -7.95
CA GLY A 53 -5.38 6.69 -7.27
C GLY A 53 -6.60 6.19 -6.50
N ASN A 54 -7.48 7.07 -6.03
CA ASN A 54 -8.60 6.67 -5.14
C ASN A 54 -9.84 7.57 -5.27
N GLY A 55 -10.00 8.26 -6.39
CA GLY A 55 -11.18 9.05 -6.70
C GLY A 55 -11.52 10.13 -5.66
N LEU A 56 -12.82 10.36 -5.48
CA LEU A 56 -13.34 11.36 -4.53
C LEU A 56 -12.94 11.09 -3.08
N ALA A 57 -12.75 9.83 -2.71
CA ALA A 57 -12.40 9.47 -1.34
C ALA A 57 -11.01 9.96 -0.92
N ALA A 58 -10.04 10.03 -1.84
CA ALA A 58 -8.74 10.64 -1.55
C ALA A 58 -8.87 12.15 -1.27
N MET A 59 -9.75 12.83 -1.99
CA MET A 59 -10.03 14.24 -1.73
C MET A 59 -10.65 14.45 -0.34
N LEU A 60 -11.60 13.59 0.02
CA LEU A 60 -12.29 13.67 1.32
C LEU A 60 -11.37 13.34 2.50
N THR A 61 -10.31 12.58 2.30
CA THR A 61 -9.30 12.37 3.34
C THR A 61 -8.34 13.54 3.47
N LEU A 62 -8.01 14.23 2.37
CA LEU A 62 -7.05 15.33 2.36
C LEU A 62 -7.66 16.69 2.74
N LEU A 63 -8.91 16.97 2.37
CA LEU A 63 -9.56 18.26 2.63
C LEU A 63 -9.66 18.60 4.13
N PRO A 64 -10.12 17.70 5.03
CA PRO A 64 -10.11 17.97 6.46
C PRO A 64 -8.71 18.26 7.00
N VAL A 65 -7.70 17.55 6.48
CA VAL A 65 -6.30 17.76 6.88
C VAL A 65 -5.77 19.11 6.38
N ALA A 66 -6.15 19.52 5.16
CA ALA A 66 -5.80 20.83 4.63
C ALA A 66 -6.43 21.98 5.47
N THR A 67 -7.69 21.83 5.92
CA THR A 67 -8.33 22.81 6.82
C THR A 67 -7.62 22.86 8.19
N ILE A 68 -7.19 21.72 8.72
CA ILE A 68 -6.40 21.65 9.95
C ILE A 68 -5.05 22.36 9.75
N ALA A 69 -4.34 22.08 8.65
CA ALA A 69 -3.07 22.71 8.33
C ALA A 69 -3.21 24.24 8.19
N LEU A 70 -4.29 24.71 7.54
CA LEU A 70 -4.63 26.12 7.45
C LEU A 70 -4.87 26.76 8.84
N ALA A 71 -5.63 26.08 9.71
CA ALA A 71 -5.94 26.57 11.03
C ALA A 71 -4.71 26.69 11.95
N LEU A 72 -3.73 25.80 11.76
CA LEU A 72 -2.48 25.74 12.52
C LEU A 72 -1.35 26.60 11.93
N SER A 73 -1.53 27.15 10.72
CA SER A 73 -0.53 27.99 10.05
C SER A 73 -0.36 29.34 10.76
N GLU A 74 0.88 29.83 10.85
CA GLU A 74 1.24 31.14 11.40
C GLU A 74 0.68 32.26 10.51
N ASN A 75 0.74 32.10 9.19
CA ASN A 75 0.21 33.06 8.20
C ASN A 75 -0.98 32.45 7.43
N ARG A 76 -2.15 32.49 8.03
CA ARG A 76 -3.39 31.90 7.49
C ARG A 76 -3.74 32.42 6.09
N ARG A 77 -3.53 33.72 5.80
CA ARG A 77 -3.83 34.28 4.48
C ARG A 77 -2.94 33.65 3.41
N GLN A 78 -1.65 33.59 3.66
CA GLN A 78 -0.68 32.99 2.75
C GLN A 78 -0.91 31.48 2.57
N ALA A 79 -1.21 30.77 3.66
CA ALA A 79 -1.56 29.35 3.63
C ALA A 79 -2.85 29.10 2.83
N ALA A 80 -3.88 29.95 3.02
CA ALA A 80 -5.14 29.86 2.27
C ALA A 80 -4.91 30.03 0.76
N VAL A 81 -4.12 31.03 0.35
CA VAL A 81 -3.78 31.27 -1.06
C VAL A 81 -3.01 30.07 -1.62
N SER A 82 -2.03 29.54 -0.87
CA SER A 82 -1.23 28.39 -1.31
C SER A 82 -2.09 27.13 -1.46
N LEU A 83 -2.97 26.85 -0.53
CA LEU A 83 -3.88 25.70 -0.59
C LEU A 83 -4.93 25.87 -1.70
N ALA A 84 -5.47 27.08 -1.90
CA ALA A 84 -6.39 27.36 -2.99
C ALA A 84 -5.72 27.16 -4.36
N LEU A 85 -4.51 27.71 -4.55
CA LEU A 85 -3.73 27.51 -5.77
C LEU A 85 -3.39 26.02 -5.96
N GLY A 86 -2.96 25.33 -4.91
CA GLY A 86 -2.67 23.91 -4.98
C GLY A 86 -3.93 23.08 -5.30
N THR A 87 -5.08 23.41 -4.72
CA THR A 87 -6.36 22.77 -5.08
C THR A 87 -6.70 22.99 -6.55
N LEU A 88 -6.51 24.19 -7.07
CA LEU A 88 -6.71 24.49 -8.50
C LEU A 88 -5.80 23.63 -9.39
N ILE A 89 -4.52 23.55 -9.05
CA ILE A 89 -3.57 22.69 -9.76
C ILE A 89 -3.98 21.23 -9.69
N GLY A 90 -4.37 20.74 -8.52
CA GLY A 90 -4.80 19.37 -8.32
C GLY A 90 -6.09 19.03 -9.09
N VAL A 91 -7.05 19.96 -9.14
CA VAL A 91 -8.25 19.82 -9.97
C VAL A 91 -7.87 19.78 -11.45
N ALA A 92 -6.96 20.65 -11.91
CA ALA A 92 -6.48 20.62 -13.30
C ALA A 92 -5.79 19.31 -13.68
N ILE A 93 -5.14 18.61 -12.74
CA ILE A 93 -4.56 17.28 -12.94
C ILE A 93 -5.65 16.18 -12.92
N ALA A 94 -6.63 16.32 -12.06
CA ALA A 94 -7.68 15.31 -11.83
C ALA A 94 -8.74 15.28 -12.94
N THR A 95 -9.14 16.45 -13.48
CA THR A 95 -10.29 16.60 -14.39
C THR A 95 -10.12 16.02 -15.80
N PRO A 96 -8.94 15.98 -16.44
CA PRO A 96 -8.80 15.43 -17.79
C PRO A 96 -9.32 14.01 -17.93
N TRP A 97 -9.06 13.15 -16.92
CA TRP A 97 -9.48 11.76 -16.98
C TRP A 97 -11.02 11.57 -17.00
N PRO A 98 -11.82 12.11 -16.06
CA PRO A 98 -13.27 11.99 -16.13
C PRO A 98 -13.88 12.71 -17.33
N ILE A 99 -13.29 13.82 -17.82
CA ILE A 99 -13.74 14.52 -19.02
C ILE A 99 -13.55 13.62 -20.25
N LEU A 100 -12.36 13.05 -20.42
CA LEU A 100 -12.08 12.12 -21.52
C LEU A 100 -12.94 10.86 -21.43
N LEU A 101 -13.15 10.32 -20.24
CA LEU A 101 -14.02 9.18 -20.03
C LEU A 101 -15.47 9.48 -20.42
N ALA A 102 -15.99 10.66 -20.06
CA ALA A 102 -17.33 11.11 -20.45
C ALA A 102 -17.47 11.29 -21.97
N ALA A 103 -16.40 11.80 -22.63
CA ALA A 103 -16.42 12.06 -24.07
C ALA A 103 -16.27 10.78 -24.92
N PHE A 104 -15.37 9.88 -24.52
CA PHE A 104 -15.03 8.70 -25.33
C PHE A 104 -15.73 7.41 -24.91
N ALA A 105 -16.18 7.31 -23.65
CA ALA A 105 -16.81 6.11 -23.09
C ALA A 105 -17.90 6.46 -22.06
N PRO A 106 -19.02 7.11 -22.49
CA PRO A 106 -20.05 7.64 -21.57
C PRO A 106 -20.70 6.56 -20.69
N ALA A 107 -20.82 5.33 -21.17
CA ALA A 107 -21.34 4.22 -20.37
C ALA A 107 -20.41 3.89 -19.18
N TYR A 108 -19.10 3.89 -19.39
CA TYR A 108 -18.11 3.69 -18.32
C TYR A 108 -18.07 4.89 -17.38
N PHE A 109 -18.18 6.12 -17.90
CA PHE A 109 -18.28 7.32 -17.06
C PHE A 109 -19.45 7.24 -16.10
N THR A 110 -20.64 6.87 -16.58
CA THR A 110 -21.83 6.73 -15.74
C THR A 110 -21.61 5.62 -14.69
N GLN A 111 -21.05 4.48 -15.06
CA GLN A 111 -20.77 3.39 -14.14
C GLN A 111 -19.73 3.82 -13.07
N TRP A 112 -18.67 4.50 -13.48
CA TRP A 112 -17.65 5.02 -12.56
C TRP A 112 -18.27 6.05 -11.59
N LEU A 113 -19.02 7.02 -12.10
CA LEU A 113 -19.65 8.06 -11.27
C LEU A 113 -20.61 7.46 -10.26
N VAL A 114 -21.44 6.49 -10.68
CA VAL A 114 -22.33 5.76 -9.77
C VAL A 114 -21.53 5.01 -8.72
N SER A 115 -20.44 4.34 -9.09
CA SER A 115 -19.59 3.62 -8.13
C SER A 115 -18.95 4.57 -7.12
N GLU A 116 -18.44 5.73 -7.54
CA GLU A 116 -17.88 6.75 -6.66
C GLU A 116 -18.93 7.31 -5.68
N LEU A 117 -20.13 7.63 -6.16
CA LEU A 117 -21.18 8.20 -5.33
C LEU A 117 -21.81 7.15 -4.39
N THR A 118 -21.96 5.91 -4.82
CA THR A 118 -22.52 4.84 -3.97
C THR A 118 -21.60 4.40 -2.85
N GLN A 119 -20.29 4.65 -2.95
CA GLN A 119 -19.36 4.44 -1.84
C GLN A 119 -19.75 5.27 -0.60
N PHE A 120 -20.34 6.46 -0.80
CA PHE A 120 -20.77 7.34 0.29
C PHE A 120 -22.20 7.08 0.78
N GLY A 121 -23.01 6.36 0.01
CA GLY A 121 -24.44 6.14 0.28
C GLY A 121 -24.78 4.83 1.00
N LYS A 122 -23.84 3.91 1.13
CA LYS A 122 -24.05 2.69 1.92
C LYS A 122 -23.61 3.00 3.36
N PRO A 123 -24.54 3.04 4.34
CA PRO A 123 -24.14 3.04 5.72
C PRO A 123 -23.49 1.68 6.00
N ALA A 124 -22.20 1.58 5.74
CA ALA A 124 -21.41 0.54 6.38
C ALA A 124 -21.77 0.63 7.87
N ASN A 125 -21.89 -0.51 8.54
CA ASN A 125 -22.06 -0.48 9.99
C ASN A 125 -20.83 0.27 10.55
N LEU A 126 -20.98 1.56 10.79
CA LEU A 126 -19.88 2.49 11.11
C LEU A 126 -19.04 1.95 12.26
N LEU A 127 -19.72 1.37 13.26
CA LEU A 127 -19.04 0.76 14.40
C LEU A 127 -18.20 -0.44 13.98
N HIS A 128 -18.70 -1.31 13.13
CA HIS A 128 -17.98 -2.47 12.62
C HIS A 128 -16.77 -2.04 11.78
N THR A 129 -16.94 -1.08 10.86
CA THR A 129 -15.85 -0.59 10.02
C THR A 129 -14.76 0.08 10.84
N THR A 130 -15.15 0.93 11.80
CA THR A 130 -14.25 1.62 12.72
C THR A 130 -13.44 0.65 13.56
N THR A 131 -14.09 -0.35 14.16
CA THR A 131 -13.43 -1.39 14.98
C THR A 131 -12.53 -2.30 14.15
N SER A 132 -12.92 -2.61 12.91
CA SER A 132 -12.10 -3.42 11.99
C SER A 132 -10.79 -2.71 11.62
N TYR A 133 -10.82 -1.40 11.32
CA TYR A 133 -9.58 -0.63 11.12
C TYR A 133 -8.71 -0.63 12.38
N LEU A 134 -9.30 -0.42 13.58
CA LEU A 134 -8.55 -0.43 14.83
C LEU A 134 -7.92 -1.81 15.11
N ALA A 135 -8.64 -2.89 14.85
CA ALA A 135 -8.14 -4.25 15.04
C ALA A 135 -6.99 -4.60 14.09
N MET A 136 -6.99 -4.02 12.88
CA MET A 136 -5.94 -4.24 11.88
C MET A 136 -4.67 -3.43 12.17
N LEU A 137 -4.77 -2.21 12.69
CA LEU A 137 -3.66 -1.27 12.85
C LEU A 137 -2.44 -1.82 13.61
N PRO A 138 -2.53 -2.63 14.68
CA PRO A 138 -1.37 -3.13 15.41
C PRO A 138 -0.36 -3.88 14.54
N TRP A 139 -0.83 -4.69 13.60
CA TRP A 139 0.01 -5.41 12.64
C TRP A 139 0.29 -4.60 11.39
N PHE A 140 -0.72 -3.96 10.86
CA PHE A 140 -0.64 -3.24 9.61
C PHE A 140 0.32 -2.04 9.68
N ALA A 141 0.22 -1.25 10.74
CA ALA A 141 1.05 -0.07 10.95
C ALA A 141 2.31 -0.34 11.80
N TRP A 142 2.68 -1.60 12.03
CA TRP A 142 3.94 -1.92 12.70
C TRP A 142 5.14 -1.53 11.84
N PRO A 143 6.20 -0.85 12.34
CA PRO A 143 6.41 -0.41 13.72
C PRO A 143 5.91 1.02 14.01
N ALA A 144 5.26 1.70 13.07
CA ALA A 144 4.87 3.11 13.22
C ALA A 144 3.86 3.31 14.36
N LEU A 145 2.89 2.42 14.54
CA LEU A 145 1.87 2.58 15.59
C LEU A 145 2.46 2.57 17.01
N PRO A 146 3.26 1.59 17.46
CA PRO A 146 3.84 1.63 18.80
C PRO A 146 4.77 2.83 19.00
N LEU A 147 5.50 3.27 17.97
CA LEU A 147 6.33 4.48 18.03
C LEU A 147 5.47 5.74 18.11
N ALA A 148 4.36 5.83 17.41
CA ALA A 148 3.40 6.93 17.52
C ALA A 148 2.79 6.99 18.93
N LEU A 149 2.34 5.86 19.48
CA LEU A 149 1.85 5.78 20.86
C LEU A 149 2.91 6.19 21.88
N TRP A 150 4.17 5.81 21.67
CA TRP A 150 5.28 6.26 22.47
C TRP A 150 5.49 7.77 22.37
N THR A 151 5.36 8.36 21.18
CA THR A 151 5.42 9.82 20.99
C THR A 151 4.34 10.51 21.80
N LEU A 152 3.09 10.06 21.70
CA LEU A 152 1.97 10.61 22.47
C LEU A 152 2.24 10.57 23.99
N ARG A 153 2.83 9.48 24.48
CA ARG A 153 3.16 9.32 25.90
C ARG A 153 4.33 10.19 26.32
N SER A 154 5.43 10.19 25.54
CA SER A 154 6.68 10.88 25.90
C SER A 154 6.60 12.39 25.73
N LYS A 155 5.85 12.86 24.73
CA LYS A 155 5.66 14.27 24.37
C LYS A 155 4.31 14.83 24.82
N ARG A 156 3.63 14.21 25.78
CA ARG A 156 2.28 14.57 26.23
C ARG A 156 2.07 16.05 26.57
N ARG A 157 3.12 16.75 27.03
CA ARG A 157 3.06 18.18 27.36
C ARG A 157 3.15 19.08 26.13
N MET A 158 3.66 18.55 25.01
CA MET A 158 3.90 19.28 23.76
C MET A 158 2.87 18.93 22.67
N LEU A 159 1.85 18.12 22.97
CA LEU A 159 0.87 17.66 21.96
C LEU A 159 0.06 18.79 21.32
N ARG A 160 0.03 19.96 21.95
CA ARG A 160 -0.63 21.16 21.38
C ARG A 160 0.25 21.91 20.39
N GLU A 161 1.54 21.61 20.33
CA GLU A 161 2.42 22.20 19.32
C GLU A 161 2.04 21.69 17.90
N PRO A 162 2.05 22.55 16.89
CA PRO A 162 1.66 22.19 15.52
C PRO A 162 2.38 20.94 14.99
N ALA A 163 3.64 20.74 15.35
CA ALA A 163 4.45 19.59 14.93
C ALA A 163 3.89 18.23 15.38
N TYR A 164 3.17 18.17 16.49
CA TYR A 164 2.53 16.96 17.02
C TYR A 164 1.02 16.95 16.75
N LEU A 165 0.38 18.12 16.92
CA LEU A 165 -1.07 18.25 16.79
C LEU A 165 -1.54 17.94 15.37
N MET A 166 -0.82 18.43 14.37
CA MET A 166 -1.17 18.22 12.97
C MET A 166 -1.21 16.72 12.59
N PRO A 167 -0.19 15.88 12.81
CA PRO A 167 -0.26 14.47 12.49
C PRO A 167 -1.28 13.69 13.34
N ILE A 168 -1.57 14.12 14.59
CA ILE A 168 -2.64 13.52 15.40
C ILE A 168 -3.99 13.77 14.75
N LEU A 169 -4.33 15.03 14.46
CA LEU A 169 -5.59 15.40 13.84
C LEU A 169 -5.72 14.81 12.44
N ALA A 170 -4.61 14.76 11.69
CA ALA A 170 -4.56 14.13 10.37
C ALA A 170 -4.86 12.63 10.44
N THR A 171 -4.30 11.91 11.42
CA THR A 171 -4.59 10.50 11.64
C THR A 171 -6.06 10.28 11.98
N LEU A 172 -6.62 11.10 12.87
CA LEU A 172 -8.03 11.03 13.23
C LEU A 172 -8.94 11.37 12.05
N ALA A 173 -8.65 12.43 11.30
CA ALA A 173 -9.42 12.82 10.13
C ALA A 173 -9.41 11.72 9.05
N ALA A 174 -8.24 11.17 8.74
CA ALA A 174 -8.12 10.07 7.78
C ALA A 174 -8.88 8.83 8.26
N TRP A 175 -8.73 8.45 9.53
CA TRP A 175 -9.43 7.30 10.10
C TRP A 175 -10.95 7.47 10.09
N LEU A 176 -11.48 8.64 10.50
CA LEU A 176 -12.91 8.93 10.47
C LEU A 176 -13.45 8.92 9.03
N THR A 177 -12.74 9.58 8.11
CA THR A 177 -13.15 9.60 6.70
C THR A 177 -13.21 8.19 6.12
N LEU A 178 -12.18 7.38 6.34
CA LEU A 178 -12.15 5.99 5.87
C LEU A 178 -13.25 5.14 6.51
N SER A 179 -13.57 5.37 7.79
CA SER A 179 -14.63 4.64 8.48
C SER A 179 -16.02 4.95 7.92
N ILE A 180 -16.23 6.15 7.38
CA ILE A 180 -17.51 6.59 6.78
C ILE A 180 -17.60 6.17 5.32
N THR A 181 -16.49 6.18 4.58
CA THR A 181 -16.49 6.03 3.11
C THR A 181 -16.26 4.61 2.63
N PHE A 182 -15.54 3.77 3.38
CA PHE A 182 -15.13 2.46 2.92
C PHE A 182 -15.43 1.33 3.90
N GLU A 183 -15.75 0.16 3.34
CA GLU A 183 -15.54 -1.08 4.07
C GLU A 183 -14.05 -1.21 4.47
N ALA A 184 -13.79 -1.76 5.65
CA ALA A 184 -12.43 -1.94 6.13
C ALA A 184 -11.65 -2.92 5.24
N ARG A 185 -10.78 -2.35 4.40
CA ARG A 185 -9.85 -3.08 3.52
C ARG A 185 -8.42 -2.67 3.83
N SER A 186 -7.50 -3.63 3.71
CA SER A 186 -6.08 -3.36 3.93
C SER A 186 -5.51 -2.31 2.96
N SER A 187 -5.99 -2.28 1.70
CA SER A 187 -5.58 -1.28 0.72
C SER A 187 -5.97 0.14 1.14
N SER A 188 -7.20 0.35 1.62
CA SER A 188 -7.66 1.66 2.09
C SER A 188 -6.91 2.13 3.34
N ALA A 189 -6.51 1.21 4.23
CA ALA A 189 -5.74 1.51 5.43
C ALA A 189 -4.33 2.09 5.13
N LEU A 190 -3.82 1.95 3.90
CA LEU A 190 -2.56 2.58 3.49
C LEU A 190 -2.57 4.09 3.72
N LEU A 191 -3.71 4.75 3.58
CA LEU A 191 -3.83 6.20 3.77
C LEU A 191 -3.65 6.65 5.23
N LEU A 192 -3.69 5.73 6.20
CA LEU A 192 -3.38 6.00 7.60
C LEU A 192 -1.87 6.01 7.88
N LEU A 193 -1.05 5.40 7.02
CA LEU A 193 0.38 5.25 7.26
C LEU A 193 1.16 6.58 7.24
N PRO A 194 0.94 7.53 6.31
CA PRO A 194 1.69 8.78 6.30
C PRO A 194 1.57 9.60 7.60
N PRO A 195 0.37 9.92 8.10
CA PRO A 195 0.25 10.70 9.33
C PRO A 195 0.74 9.91 10.56
N LEU A 196 0.55 8.59 10.61
CA LEU A 196 1.12 7.75 11.68
C LEU A 196 2.64 7.73 11.64
N ALA A 197 3.26 7.69 10.46
CA ALA A 197 4.72 7.74 10.32
C ALA A 197 5.29 9.09 10.78
N LEU A 198 4.61 10.20 10.45
CA LEU A 198 4.98 11.53 10.95
C LEU A 198 4.89 11.61 12.48
N LEU A 199 3.85 11.03 13.07
CA LEU A 199 3.70 10.97 14.52
C LEU A 199 4.71 10.03 15.17
N ALA A 200 5.12 8.97 14.50
CA ALA A 200 6.10 8.00 15.00
C ALA A 200 7.55 8.53 15.00
N ALA A 201 7.91 9.38 14.05
CA ALA A 201 9.27 9.84 13.84
C ALA A 201 9.93 10.46 15.09
N PRO A 202 9.30 11.38 15.85
CA PRO A 202 9.87 11.91 17.09
C PRO A 202 10.04 10.85 18.19
N GLY A 203 9.21 9.80 18.15
CA GLY A 203 9.25 8.67 19.09
C GLY A 203 10.56 7.90 19.03
N VAL A 204 11.11 7.72 17.82
CA VAL A 204 12.36 6.99 17.60
C VAL A 204 13.52 7.61 18.40
N ALA A 205 13.66 8.94 18.31
CA ALA A 205 14.75 9.66 19.00
C ALA A 205 14.60 9.68 20.54
N THR A 206 13.40 9.43 21.06
CA THR A 206 13.09 9.48 22.49
C THR A 206 12.91 8.11 23.14
N LEU A 207 13.11 7.03 22.39
CA LEU A 207 13.05 5.67 22.94
C LEU A 207 14.06 5.49 24.07
N ARG A 208 13.62 4.84 25.16
CA ARG A 208 14.53 4.41 26.21
C ARG A 208 15.51 3.40 25.66
N ARG A 209 16.77 3.43 26.12
CA ARG A 209 17.85 2.55 25.63
C ARG A 209 17.44 1.08 25.58
N GLY A 210 16.77 0.58 26.64
CA GLY A 210 16.29 -0.80 26.67
C GLY A 210 15.26 -1.11 25.57
N ALA A 211 14.27 -0.22 25.35
CA ALA A 211 13.27 -0.38 24.32
C ALA A 211 13.88 -0.27 22.89
N ALA A 212 14.82 0.67 22.70
CA ALA A 212 15.54 0.80 21.43
C ALA A 212 16.36 -0.45 21.10
N ASN A 213 17.06 -1.01 22.09
CA ASN A 213 17.82 -2.26 21.92
C ASN A 213 16.89 -3.46 21.68
N ALA A 214 15.77 -3.55 22.41
CA ALA A 214 14.80 -4.62 22.20
C ALA A 214 14.20 -4.57 20.80
N PHE A 215 13.85 -3.38 20.30
CA PHE A 215 13.35 -3.20 18.93
C PHE A 215 14.41 -3.56 17.88
N ASP A 216 15.65 -3.16 18.10
CA ASP A 216 16.79 -3.49 17.23
C ASP A 216 17.02 -5.00 17.16
N TRP A 217 17.13 -5.67 18.32
CA TRP A 217 17.26 -7.12 18.40
C TRP A 217 16.08 -7.88 17.77
N PHE A 218 14.87 -7.42 18.04
CA PHE A 218 13.67 -8.01 17.43
C PHE A 218 13.73 -7.96 15.91
N GLY A 219 14.11 -6.82 15.33
CA GLY A 219 14.27 -6.68 13.88
C GLY A 219 15.35 -7.61 13.33
N ILE A 220 16.54 -7.64 13.95
CA ILE A 220 17.65 -8.49 13.53
C ILE A 220 17.25 -9.97 13.56
N MET A 221 16.70 -10.45 14.68
CA MET A 221 16.31 -11.86 14.83
C MET A 221 15.20 -12.24 13.85
N THR A 222 14.17 -11.40 13.72
CA THR A 222 13.03 -11.65 12.84
C THR A 222 13.48 -11.77 11.38
N PHE A 223 14.22 -10.79 10.88
CA PHE A 223 14.60 -10.80 9.46
C PHE A 223 15.67 -11.82 9.15
N SER A 224 16.63 -12.05 10.04
CA SER A 224 17.62 -13.13 9.86
C SER A 224 16.96 -14.51 9.84
N PHE A 225 15.98 -14.75 10.71
CA PHE A 225 15.21 -16.00 10.72
C PHE A 225 14.41 -16.18 9.42
N PHE A 226 13.67 -15.16 8.98
CA PHE A 226 12.90 -15.27 7.74
C PHE A 226 13.79 -15.35 6.49
N CYS A 227 14.92 -14.65 6.44
CA CYS A 227 15.91 -14.81 5.37
C CYS A 227 16.42 -16.26 5.30
N LEU A 228 16.74 -16.88 6.45
CA LEU A 228 17.11 -18.28 6.51
C LEU A 228 16.00 -19.20 5.97
N LEU A 229 14.74 -18.94 6.37
CA LEU A 229 13.60 -19.72 5.86
C LEU A 229 13.43 -19.56 4.33
N MET A 230 13.68 -18.35 3.78
CA MET A 230 13.65 -18.15 2.32
C MET A 230 14.68 -19.04 1.61
N TRP A 231 15.91 -19.14 2.14
CA TRP A 231 16.95 -20.00 1.60
C TRP A 231 16.61 -21.50 1.72
N ILE A 232 16.12 -21.94 2.87
CA ILE A 232 15.71 -23.34 3.08
C ILE A 232 14.56 -23.71 2.15
N GLY A 233 13.56 -22.82 1.99
CA GLY A 233 12.45 -23.06 1.08
C GLY A 233 12.89 -23.11 -0.39
N TRP A 234 13.79 -22.22 -0.80
CA TRP A 234 14.36 -22.25 -2.14
C TRP A 234 15.13 -23.54 -2.41
N SER A 235 15.95 -24.00 -1.44
CA SER A 235 16.68 -25.27 -1.59
C SER A 235 15.72 -26.46 -1.72
N ALA A 236 14.60 -26.44 -0.99
CA ALA A 236 13.55 -27.46 -1.13
C ALA A 236 12.87 -27.44 -2.51
N MET A 237 12.66 -26.25 -3.10
CA MET A 237 12.03 -26.09 -4.41
C MET A 237 12.95 -26.47 -5.58
N VAL A 238 14.25 -26.16 -5.49
CA VAL A 238 15.20 -26.29 -6.62
C VAL A 238 16.12 -27.49 -6.48
N LEU A 239 16.60 -27.77 -5.24
CA LEU A 239 17.54 -28.86 -4.97
C LEU A 239 16.89 -30.13 -4.39
N GLY A 240 15.59 -30.05 -4.05
CA GLY A 240 14.86 -31.15 -3.41
C GLY A 240 15.25 -31.42 -1.95
N TRP A 241 16.00 -30.52 -1.30
CA TRP A 241 16.48 -30.70 0.07
C TRP A 241 16.08 -29.52 0.96
N PRO A 242 15.55 -29.73 2.15
CA PRO A 242 15.22 -31.01 2.82
C PRO A 242 14.02 -31.73 2.22
N GLU A 243 14.09 -33.06 2.11
CA GLU A 243 13.08 -33.90 1.43
C GLU A 243 11.64 -33.69 1.97
N LYS A 244 11.50 -33.55 3.29
CA LYS A 244 10.16 -33.30 3.92
C LYS A 244 9.53 -31.99 3.43
N LEU A 245 10.33 -30.94 3.22
CA LEU A 245 9.85 -29.67 2.70
C LEU A 245 9.61 -29.74 1.19
N ALA A 246 10.49 -30.39 0.44
CA ALA A 246 10.29 -30.63 -0.98
C ALA A 246 8.98 -31.38 -1.26
N GLY A 247 8.67 -32.43 -0.48
CA GLY A 247 7.39 -33.14 -0.56
C GLY A 247 6.17 -32.26 -0.24
N ARG A 248 6.30 -31.23 0.63
CA ARG A 248 5.23 -30.25 0.87
C ARG A 248 5.08 -29.27 -0.29
N VAL A 249 6.17 -28.83 -0.91
CA VAL A 249 6.12 -27.96 -2.10
C VAL A 249 5.36 -28.65 -3.22
N VAL A 250 5.64 -29.92 -3.50
CA VAL A 250 4.92 -30.71 -4.52
C VAL A 250 3.43 -30.84 -4.20
N LYS A 251 3.05 -31.00 -2.92
CA LYS A 251 1.63 -31.06 -2.50
C LYS A 251 0.91 -29.71 -2.64
N LEU A 252 1.59 -28.61 -2.35
CA LEU A 252 1.01 -27.25 -2.41
C LEU A 252 0.93 -26.69 -3.83
N ALA A 253 1.84 -27.13 -4.71
CA ALA A 253 1.89 -26.70 -6.11
C ALA A 253 2.15 -27.92 -7.01
N PRO A 254 1.14 -28.79 -7.26
CA PRO A 254 1.29 -29.97 -8.09
C PRO A 254 1.72 -29.58 -9.51
N GLY A 255 2.80 -30.21 -10.01
CA GLY A 255 3.33 -29.91 -11.33
C GLY A 255 4.33 -28.75 -11.39
N PHE A 256 4.60 -28.06 -10.28
CA PHE A 256 5.67 -27.06 -10.24
C PHE A 256 7.05 -27.74 -10.30
N VAL A 257 7.90 -27.27 -11.22
CA VAL A 257 9.29 -27.68 -11.35
C VAL A 257 10.16 -26.46 -11.09
N GLY A 258 10.98 -26.53 -10.03
CA GLY A 258 11.90 -25.46 -9.67
C GLY A 258 13.07 -25.39 -10.64
N GLU A 259 13.29 -24.23 -11.26
CA GLU A 259 14.44 -23.99 -12.14
C GLU A 259 15.50 -23.14 -11.44
N PHE A 260 16.76 -23.48 -11.60
CA PHE A 260 17.87 -22.66 -11.14
C PHE A 260 18.08 -21.46 -12.06
N LYS A 261 17.91 -20.24 -11.52
CA LYS A 261 18.14 -18.98 -12.26
C LYS A 261 19.35 -18.24 -11.67
N LEU A 262 20.49 -18.26 -12.39
CA LEU A 262 21.75 -17.70 -11.91
C LEU A 262 21.64 -16.24 -11.46
N LEU A 263 21.00 -15.38 -12.25
CA LEU A 263 20.86 -13.95 -11.89
C LEU A 263 20.06 -13.76 -10.58
N ALA A 264 18.96 -14.47 -10.44
CA ALA A 264 18.13 -14.41 -9.22
C ALA A 264 18.91 -14.92 -7.99
N PHE A 265 19.69 -15.99 -8.16
CA PHE A 265 20.56 -16.54 -7.13
C PHE A 265 21.67 -15.54 -6.71
N LEU A 266 22.34 -14.90 -7.67
CA LEU A 266 23.36 -13.88 -7.39
C LEU A 266 22.79 -12.65 -6.67
N LEU A 267 21.60 -12.21 -7.05
CA LEU A 267 20.89 -11.11 -6.37
C LEU A 267 20.53 -11.50 -4.93
N ALA A 268 20.08 -12.72 -4.70
CA ALA A 268 19.80 -13.23 -3.37
C ALA A 268 21.05 -13.30 -2.48
N ILE A 269 22.18 -13.78 -3.03
CA ILE A 269 23.47 -13.77 -2.32
C ILE A 269 23.89 -12.34 -1.99
N ALA A 270 23.83 -11.42 -2.95
CA ALA A 270 24.21 -10.03 -2.74
C ALA A 270 23.35 -9.37 -1.62
N ALA A 271 22.03 -9.62 -1.62
CA ALA A 271 21.13 -9.15 -0.57
C ALA A 271 21.49 -9.74 0.81
N THR A 272 21.82 -11.03 0.86
CA THR A 272 22.20 -11.71 2.11
C THR A 272 23.55 -11.18 2.65
N ILE A 273 24.53 -10.98 1.77
CA ILE A 273 25.83 -10.40 2.15
C ILE A 273 25.63 -8.94 2.62
N ALA A 274 24.84 -8.15 1.92
CA ALA A 274 24.55 -6.76 2.32
C ALA A 274 23.87 -6.71 3.71
N TRP A 275 22.93 -7.61 3.98
CA TRP A 275 22.31 -7.75 5.30
C TRP A 275 23.34 -8.10 6.38
N GLY A 276 24.17 -9.17 6.16
CA GLY A 276 25.22 -9.57 7.07
C GLY A 276 26.25 -8.47 7.33
N TRP A 277 26.70 -7.76 6.28
CA TRP A 277 27.60 -6.61 6.41
C TRP A 277 27.01 -5.49 7.25
N MET A 278 25.75 -5.19 7.04
CA MET A 278 25.05 -4.16 7.80
C MET A 278 24.94 -4.50 9.29
N LEU A 279 24.72 -5.78 9.62
CA LEU A 279 24.70 -6.24 11.02
C LEU A 279 26.05 -6.04 11.71
N THR A 280 27.17 -6.25 11.00
CA THR A 280 28.51 -6.09 11.57
C THR A 280 28.94 -4.62 11.69
N THR A 281 28.58 -3.77 10.72
CA THR A 281 28.96 -2.35 10.69
C THR A 281 28.00 -1.50 11.51
N GLY A 282 26.72 -1.79 11.50
CA GLY A 282 25.68 -1.05 12.20
C GLY A 282 25.81 -1.09 13.74
N GLN A 283 26.41 -2.14 14.29
CA GLN A 283 26.66 -2.25 15.74
C GLN A 283 27.62 -1.17 16.28
N ARG A 284 28.47 -0.59 15.45
CA ARG A 284 29.43 0.47 15.82
C ARG A 284 28.77 1.84 15.97
N GLN A 285 27.60 2.07 15.40
CA GLN A 285 26.91 3.37 15.45
C GLN A 285 25.95 3.44 16.64
N ARG A 286 26.21 4.33 17.58
CA ARG A 286 25.31 4.65 18.71
C ARG A 286 24.18 5.61 18.32
N SER A 287 23.53 5.39 17.18
CA SER A 287 22.42 6.22 16.71
C SER A 287 21.09 5.72 17.29
N PRO A 288 20.17 6.60 17.72
CA PRO A 288 18.81 6.22 18.11
C PRO A 288 18.01 5.61 16.94
N TRP A 289 18.42 5.87 15.71
CA TRP A 289 17.80 5.37 14.48
C TRP A 289 18.25 3.96 14.08
N ARG A 290 19.24 3.38 14.77
CA ARG A 290 19.84 2.09 14.41
C ARG A 290 18.79 0.99 14.23
N GLY A 291 17.89 0.81 15.19
CA GLY A 291 16.85 -0.21 15.13
C GLY A 291 15.91 -0.01 13.96
N LEU A 292 15.57 1.23 13.60
CA LEU A 292 14.73 1.52 12.43
C LEU A 292 15.48 1.23 11.13
N VAL A 293 16.77 1.55 11.07
CA VAL A 293 17.62 1.25 9.90
C VAL A 293 17.74 -0.26 9.69
N HIS A 294 18.00 -1.03 10.76
CA HIS A 294 18.02 -2.49 10.68
C HIS A 294 16.65 -3.07 10.30
N TRP A 295 15.55 -2.51 10.81
CA TRP A 295 14.20 -2.89 10.41
C TRP A 295 13.97 -2.70 8.92
N LEU A 296 14.28 -1.52 8.38
CA LEU A 296 14.09 -1.20 6.96
C LEU A 296 14.96 -2.07 6.06
N ALA A 297 16.22 -2.25 6.42
CA ALA A 297 17.16 -3.05 5.66
C ALA A 297 16.82 -4.54 5.69
N GLY A 298 16.44 -5.06 6.86
CA GLY A 298 15.98 -6.44 6.98
C GLY A 298 14.71 -6.71 6.17
N LEU A 299 13.77 -5.77 6.19
CA LEU A 299 12.56 -5.83 5.37
C LEU A 299 12.91 -5.84 3.87
N THR A 300 13.84 -4.98 3.44
CA THR A 300 14.29 -4.92 2.05
C THR A 300 15.01 -6.21 1.65
N ALA A 301 15.91 -6.74 2.49
CA ALA A 301 16.62 -7.99 2.24
C ALA A 301 15.65 -9.16 2.11
N LEU A 302 14.68 -9.29 3.04
CA LEU A 302 13.65 -10.31 2.99
C LEU A 302 12.85 -10.24 1.69
N TRP A 303 12.46 -9.03 1.29
CA TRP A 303 11.71 -8.83 0.06
C TRP A 303 12.53 -9.15 -1.19
N MET A 304 13.80 -8.77 -1.23
CA MET A 304 14.69 -9.14 -2.32
C MET A 304 14.85 -10.66 -2.43
N LEU A 305 14.98 -11.36 -1.32
CA LEU A 305 15.01 -12.83 -1.30
C LEU A 305 13.71 -13.45 -1.80
N LEU A 306 12.57 -12.91 -1.35
CA LEU A 306 11.25 -13.38 -1.78
C LEU A 306 11.08 -13.22 -3.30
N MET A 307 11.41 -12.04 -3.85
CA MET A 307 11.24 -11.74 -5.27
C MET A 307 12.30 -12.43 -6.16
N SER A 308 13.50 -12.72 -5.66
CA SER A 308 14.49 -13.42 -6.43
C SER A 308 14.34 -14.94 -6.38
N LEU A 309 14.10 -15.51 -5.20
CA LEU A 309 14.12 -16.96 -5.00
C LEU A 309 12.73 -17.61 -5.11
N TRP A 310 11.68 -16.93 -4.65
CA TRP A 310 10.34 -17.51 -4.53
C TRP A 310 9.35 -17.05 -5.59
N LEU A 311 9.68 -16.01 -6.36
CA LEU A 311 8.78 -15.47 -7.37
C LEU A 311 8.24 -16.55 -8.36
N PRO A 312 9.05 -17.49 -8.89
CA PRO A 312 8.54 -18.51 -9.81
C PRO A 312 7.47 -19.40 -9.18
N TRP A 313 7.63 -19.74 -7.89
CA TRP A 313 6.65 -20.55 -7.17
C TRP A 313 5.38 -19.77 -6.84
N ILE A 314 5.52 -18.50 -6.43
CA ILE A 314 4.40 -17.60 -6.16
C ILE A 314 3.61 -17.34 -7.44
N GLU A 315 4.30 -17.09 -8.54
CA GLU A 315 3.69 -16.89 -9.85
C GLU A 315 2.94 -18.15 -10.31
N TYR A 316 3.54 -19.33 -10.18
CA TYR A 316 2.87 -20.58 -10.51
C TYR A 316 1.57 -20.78 -9.74
N GLY A 317 1.57 -20.50 -8.43
CA GLY A 317 0.40 -20.70 -7.56
C GLY A 317 -0.67 -19.59 -7.66
N LYS A 318 -0.29 -18.36 -8.05
CA LYS A 318 -1.19 -17.19 -8.05
C LYS A 318 -1.53 -16.65 -9.44
N SER A 319 -0.80 -17.05 -10.48
CA SER A 319 -1.04 -16.57 -11.83
C SER A 319 -2.31 -17.17 -12.42
N TYR A 320 -3.13 -16.33 -13.01
CA TYR A 320 -4.29 -16.75 -13.81
C TYR A 320 -3.90 -17.26 -15.21
N ARG A 321 -2.59 -17.29 -15.54
CA ARG A 321 -2.10 -17.69 -16.86
C ARG A 321 -2.48 -19.13 -17.19
N SER A 322 -2.20 -20.07 -16.29
CA SER A 322 -2.54 -21.49 -16.49
C SER A 322 -4.05 -21.69 -16.64
N LEU A 323 -4.84 -20.99 -15.82
CA LEU A 323 -6.30 -21.01 -15.89
C LEU A 323 -6.81 -20.42 -17.22
N GLY A 324 -6.26 -19.29 -17.66
CA GLY A 324 -6.62 -18.67 -18.93
C GLY A 324 -6.31 -19.55 -20.14
N VAL A 325 -5.13 -20.19 -20.14
CA VAL A 325 -4.74 -21.13 -21.20
C VAL A 325 -5.66 -22.36 -21.19
N ALA A 326 -5.93 -22.95 -20.02
CA ALA A 326 -6.85 -24.09 -19.89
C ALA A 326 -8.28 -23.74 -20.32
N LEU A 327 -8.77 -22.56 -19.93
CA LEU A 327 -10.08 -22.07 -20.38
C LEU A 327 -10.15 -21.96 -21.90
N LYS A 328 -9.13 -21.34 -22.51
CA LYS A 328 -9.08 -21.19 -23.99
C LYS A 328 -9.09 -22.53 -24.72
N SER A 329 -8.38 -23.53 -24.16
CA SER A 329 -8.36 -24.87 -24.76
C SER A 329 -9.64 -25.67 -24.53
N ALA A 330 -10.40 -25.36 -23.48
CA ALA A 330 -11.67 -26.04 -23.15
C ALA A 330 -12.89 -25.43 -23.83
N LEU A 331 -12.78 -24.22 -24.42
CA LEU A 331 -13.88 -23.57 -25.11
C LEU A 331 -14.16 -24.28 -26.48
N PRO A 332 -15.44 -24.56 -26.79
CA PRO A 332 -15.81 -25.15 -28.07
C PRO A 332 -15.50 -24.21 -29.25
N ALA A 333 -15.20 -24.76 -30.41
CA ALA A 333 -14.99 -23.98 -31.61
C ALA A 333 -16.29 -23.21 -31.96
N GLY A 334 -16.16 -21.88 -32.17
CA GLY A 334 -17.31 -21.05 -32.55
C GLY A 334 -18.13 -20.47 -31.38
N TYR A 335 -17.60 -20.51 -30.11
CA TYR A 335 -18.29 -19.84 -29.02
C TYR A 335 -18.47 -18.33 -29.29
N GLY A 336 -19.67 -17.79 -28.99
CA GLY A 336 -19.98 -16.37 -29.22
C GLY A 336 -19.42 -15.44 -28.16
N CYS A 337 -19.60 -15.77 -26.89
CA CYS A 337 -19.03 -15.05 -25.76
C CYS A 337 -19.09 -15.89 -24.46
N VAL A 338 -18.36 -15.45 -23.44
CA VAL A 338 -18.27 -16.14 -22.14
C VAL A 338 -18.76 -15.21 -21.03
N ILE A 339 -19.60 -15.72 -20.13
CA ILE A 339 -20.11 -14.97 -19.00
C ILE A 339 -19.34 -15.37 -17.72
N GLY A 340 -18.70 -14.40 -17.10
CA GLY A 340 -18.07 -14.57 -15.79
C GLY A 340 -19.09 -14.40 -14.65
N ARG A 341 -19.56 -15.50 -14.03
CA ARG A 341 -20.47 -15.48 -12.90
C ARG A 341 -19.71 -15.40 -11.58
N ASN A 342 -20.21 -14.61 -10.63
CA ASN A 342 -19.60 -14.42 -9.30
C ASN A 342 -18.11 -14.06 -9.32
N MET A 343 -17.66 -13.36 -10.35
CA MET A 343 -16.27 -12.94 -10.51
C MET A 343 -16.11 -11.45 -10.26
N SER A 344 -15.03 -11.05 -9.56
CA SER A 344 -14.65 -9.65 -9.48
C SER A 344 -14.20 -9.12 -10.84
N ASP A 345 -14.28 -7.80 -11.03
CA ASP A 345 -13.83 -7.14 -12.26
C ASP A 345 -12.35 -7.41 -12.53
N ALA A 346 -11.52 -7.43 -11.47
CA ALA A 346 -10.10 -7.75 -11.56
C ALA A 346 -9.86 -9.18 -12.07
N ASN A 347 -10.60 -10.16 -11.56
CA ASN A 347 -10.46 -11.56 -11.99
C ASN A 347 -10.92 -11.75 -13.43
N ARG A 348 -12.01 -11.07 -13.84
CA ARG A 348 -12.44 -11.09 -15.23
C ARG A 348 -11.38 -10.51 -16.16
N ALA A 349 -10.84 -9.35 -15.82
CA ALA A 349 -9.79 -8.71 -16.61
C ALA A 349 -8.53 -9.58 -16.74
N LEU A 350 -8.11 -10.28 -15.67
CA LEU A 350 -6.98 -11.18 -15.69
C LEU A 350 -7.20 -12.40 -16.59
N ILE A 351 -8.39 -12.99 -16.53
CA ILE A 351 -8.73 -14.14 -17.40
C ILE A 351 -8.88 -13.68 -18.85
N ASP A 352 -9.54 -12.55 -19.10
CA ASP A 352 -9.64 -11.95 -20.44
C ASP A 352 -8.25 -11.72 -21.05
N TYR A 353 -7.35 -11.13 -20.27
CA TYR A 353 -5.97 -10.90 -20.70
C TYR A 353 -5.21 -12.20 -21.05
N TRP A 354 -5.29 -13.23 -20.19
CA TRP A 354 -4.53 -14.47 -20.39
C TRP A 354 -5.19 -15.46 -21.35
N ALA A 355 -6.52 -15.53 -21.39
CA ALA A 355 -7.25 -16.38 -22.31
C ALA A 355 -7.41 -15.75 -23.70
N GLY A 356 -7.35 -14.41 -23.77
CA GLY A 356 -7.72 -13.65 -24.98
C GLY A 356 -9.19 -13.83 -25.33
N VAL A 357 -10.05 -14.03 -24.31
CA VAL A 357 -11.47 -14.31 -24.43
C VAL A 357 -12.24 -13.24 -23.69
N PRO A 358 -13.04 -12.40 -24.37
CA PRO A 358 -13.76 -11.33 -23.70
C PRO A 358 -14.84 -11.89 -22.76
N LEU A 359 -14.57 -11.81 -21.46
CA LEU A 359 -15.53 -12.18 -20.42
C LEU A 359 -16.50 -11.04 -20.11
N ARG A 360 -17.79 -11.31 -20.20
CA ARG A 360 -18.84 -10.36 -19.87
C ARG A 360 -19.34 -10.55 -18.44
N ALA A 361 -19.69 -9.45 -17.79
CA ALA A 361 -20.32 -9.52 -16.47
C ALA A 361 -21.75 -9.98 -16.58
N GLU A 362 -22.18 -10.84 -15.65
CA GLU A 362 -23.59 -11.24 -15.53
C GLU A 362 -24.50 -9.99 -15.35
N GLY A 363 -25.63 -9.96 -16.02
CA GLY A 363 -26.59 -8.84 -15.93
C GLY A 363 -26.29 -7.64 -16.82
N THR A 364 -25.17 -7.61 -17.54
CA THR A 364 -24.89 -6.54 -18.51
C THR A 364 -25.67 -6.76 -19.81
N SER A 365 -25.95 -5.67 -20.54
CA SER A 365 -26.61 -5.74 -21.88
C SER A 365 -25.83 -6.62 -22.86
N GLY A 366 -24.53 -6.71 -22.71
CA GLY A 366 -23.66 -7.57 -23.49
C GLY A 366 -23.78 -9.06 -23.13
N ALA A 367 -24.14 -9.41 -21.91
CA ALA A 367 -24.34 -10.80 -21.48
C ALA A 367 -25.65 -11.39 -22.03
N LYS A 368 -26.65 -10.56 -22.33
CA LYS A 368 -27.92 -10.99 -22.94
C LYS A 368 -27.78 -11.50 -24.39
N ARG A 369 -26.60 -11.32 -24.99
CA ARG A 369 -26.27 -11.77 -26.33
C ARG A 369 -25.32 -12.98 -26.34
N CYS A 370 -25.03 -13.52 -25.16
CA CYS A 370 -24.28 -14.77 -25.01
C CYS A 370 -25.31 -15.91 -24.89
N ASP A 371 -25.52 -16.65 -25.91
CA ASP A 371 -26.35 -17.87 -25.92
C ASP A 371 -25.53 -19.07 -25.45
#